data_06b1dd88308d935a3bfab181ba41546e
#
_entry.id   06b1dd88308d935a3bfab181ba41546e
#
_cell.length_a   1.000
_cell.length_b   1.000
_cell.length_c   1.000
_cell.angle_alpha   90.00
_cell.angle_beta   90.00
_cell.angle_gamma   90.00
#
_symmetry.space_group_name_H-M   'P 1'
#
loop_
_entity.id
_entity.type
_entity.pdbx_description
1 polymer ?
#
loop_
_entity_poly.entity_id
_entity_poly.type
_entity_poly.pdbx_seq_one_letter_code
_entity_poly.pdbx_strand_id
1 'polypeptide(L)'
;MMTRKYYTTHESLTKEELLSVLRSHMPNERMQRVRDIFVLSCFTGLRLDDLRELTTDNFTVGRNGELSLQVTRRMTGQVSYIPLLNISRRILQKYIGRRQETLLPCITGEKTNYYLKEVGTACGLSKSLCFTMARNTFATTVTYENGLPIEIVSRILGDNSNVSFEEMDSKEQDRIEREFALLDRHITNFTNVFVL
;
A
#
# COMPACT_ATOMS: atom_id res chain seq x y z
N MET A 1 -19.77 9.05 10.07
CA MET A 1 -20.03 9.67 8.76
C MET A 1 -18.77 9.66 7.84
N MET A 2 -17.70 8.93 8.19
CA MET A 2 -16.43 8.81 7.43
C MET A 2 -16.44 7.75 6.32
N THR A 3 -17.38 6.84 6.32
CA THR A 3 -17.47 5.67 5.43
C THR A 3 -17.69 5.99 3.95
N ARG A 4 -18.21 7.15 3.61
CA ARG A 4 -18.55 7.51 2.22
C ARG A 4 -17.36 7.97 1.36
N LYS A 5 -16.25 8.41 1.95
CA LYS A 5 -15.12 9.03 1.23
C LYS A 5 -14.29 8.06 0.40
N TYR A 6 -14.25 6.77 0.78
CA TYR A 6 -13.43 5.75 0.12
C TYR A 6 -14.21 4.78 -0.76
N TYR A 7 -15.55 4.80 -0.72
CA TYR A 7 -16.40 3.80 -1.39
C TYR A 7 -17.01 4.23 -2.71
N THR A 8 -16.49 5.29 -3.33
CA THR A 8 -16.88 5.64 -4.70
C THR A 8 -16.08 4.77 -5.66
N THR A 9 -16.75 3.81 -6.27
CA THR A 9 -16.22 2.77 -7.17
C THR A 9 -15.42 3.29 -8.37
N HIS A 10 -15.49 4.58 -8.69
CA HIS A 10 -14.82 5.18 -9.84
C HIS A 10 -13.36 5.57 -9.60
N GLU A 11 -12.90 5.61 -8.36
CA GLU A 11 -11.57 6.09 -7.98
C GLU A 11 -10.64 5.00 -7.41
N SER A 12 -11.03 3.72 -7.50
CA SER A 12 -10.23 2.56 -7.10
C SER A 12 -10.08 1.56 -8.23
N LEU A 13 -9.11 0.68 -8.16
CA LEU A 13 -9.00 -0.47 -9.03
C LEU A 13 -9.90 -1.60 -8.54
N THR A 14 -10.58 -2.28 -9.46
CA THR A 14 -11.19 -3.58 -9.15
C THR A 14 -10.11 -4.63 -8.93
N LYS A 15 -10.50 -5.79 -8.44
CA LYS A 15 -9.59 -6.93 -8.25
C LYS A 15 -8.91 -7.34 -9.55
N GLU A 16 -9.67 -7.42 -10.65
CA GLU A 16 -9.20 -7.80 -11.99
C GLU A 16 -8.21 -6.77 -12.53
N GLU A 17 -8.51 -5.47 -12.37
CA GLU A 17 -7.62 -4.38 -12.77
C GLU A 17 -6.33 -4.38 -11.97
N LEU A 18 -6.42 -4.57 -10.64
CA LEU A 18 -5.24 -4.69 -9.78
C LEU A 18 -4.38 -5.89 -10.18
N LEU A 19 -5.00 -7.04 -10.49
CA LEU A 19 -4.31 -8.21 -11.01
C LEU A 19 -3.66 -7.94 -12.36
N SER A 20 -4.31 -7.19 -13.25
CA SER A 20 -3.71 -6.78 -14.53
C SER A 20 -2.45 -5.94 -14.30
N VAL A 21 -2.50 -4.95 -13.38
CA VAL A 21 -1.32 -4.14 -13.03
C VAL A 21 -0.18 -4.99 -12.46
N LEU A 22 -0.51 -5.97 -11.62
CA LEU A 22 0.47 -6.89 -11.03
C LEU A 22 1.14 -7.78 -12.09
N ARG A 23 0.38 -8.26 -13.07
CA ARG A 23 0.80 -9.25 -14.08
C ARG A 23 1.54 -8.66 -15.27
N SER A 24 1.26 -7.43 -15.60
CA SER A 24 1.78 -6.83 -16.81
C SER A 24 3.28 -6.60 -16.73
N HIS A 25 4.00 -7.00 -17.77
CA HIS A 25 5.40 -6.65 -17.92
C HIS A 25 5.53 -5.19 -18.35
N MET A 26 6.43 -4.44 -17.71
CA MET A 26 6.67 -3.04 -18.05
C MET A 26 7.76 -2.92 -19.11
N PRO A 27 7.58 -2.08 -20.14
CA PRO A 27 8.50 -1.97 -21.27
C PRO A 27 9.86 -1.38 -20.89
N ASN A 28 9.96 -0.69 -19.75
CA ASN A 28 11.20 -0.10 -19.27
C ASN A 28 11.25 -0.02 -17.75
N GLU A 29 12.46 0.14 -17.22
CA GLU A 29 12.73 0.16 -15.77
C GLU A 29 12.04 1.32 -15.04
N ARG A 30 11.82 2.47 -15.71
CA ARG A 30 11.15 3.62 -15.12
C ARG A 30 9.68 3.31 -14.85
N MET A 31 8.99 2.76 -15.82
CA MET A 31 7.60 2.33 -15.65
C MET A 31 7.49 1.20 -14.61
N GLN A 32 8.45 0.28 -14.60
CA GLN A 32 8.54 -0.77 -13.58
C GLN A 32 8.62 -0.17 -12.17
N ARG A 33 9.48 0.83 -11.93
CA ARG A 33 9.62 1.50 -10.64
C ARG A 33 8.34 2.23 -10.24
N VAL A 34 7.71 2.96 -11.16
CA VAL A 34 6.46 3.68 -10.90
C VAL A 34 5.34 2.70 -10.58
N ARG A 35 5.23 1.58 -11.30
CA ARG A 35 4.28 0.51 -11.00
C ARG A 35 4.53 -0.09 -9.62
N ASP A 36 5.77 -0.42 -9.28
CA ASP A 36 6.11 -1.01 -7.98
C ASP A 36 5.73 -0.06 -6.82
N ILE A 37 5.99 1.24 -6.95
CA ILE A 37 5.61 2.26 -5.96
C ILE A 37 4.08 2.39 -5.86
N PHE A 38 3.38 2.38 -6.98
CA PHE A 38 1.92 2.41 -7.02
C PHE A 38 1.30 1.17 -6.35
N VAL A 39 1.80 -0.02 -6.71
CA VAL A 39 1.36 -1.29 -6.11
C VAL A 39 1.65 -1.31 -4.62
N LEU A 40 2.84 -0.86 -4.19
CA LEU A 40 3.15 -0.78 -2.76
C LEU A 40 2.13 0.10 -2.02
N SER A 41 1.73 1.23 -2.60
CA SER A 41 0.66 2.07 -2.05
C SER A 41 -0.69 1.36 -2.02
N CYS A 42 -1.02 0.55 -3.04
CA CYS A 42 -2.25 -0.27 -3.05
C CYS A 42 -2.30 -1.32 -1.91
N PHE A 43 -1.15 -1.73 -1.39
CA PHE A 43 -1.07 -2.76 -0.34
C PHE A 43 -0.61 -2.24 1.03
N THR A 44 -0.35 -0.93 1.17
CA THR A 44 0.04 -0.29 2.44
C THR A 44 -0.83 0.91 2.81
N GLY A 45 -1.57 1.47 1.84
CA GLY A 45 -2.32 2.70 2.00
C GLY A 45 -1.44 3.95 2.19
N LEU A 46 -0.12 3.85 1.99
CA LEU A 46 0.81 4.98 2.08
C LEU A 46 0.60 5.96 0.92
N ARG A 47 0.66 7.26 1.21
CA ARG A 47 0.67 8.31 0.18
C ARG A 47 2.02 8.37 -0.49
N LEU A 48 2.11 9.00 -1.67
CA LEU A 48 3.38 9.17 -2.38
C LEU A 48 4.42 9.92 -1.53
N ASP A 49 3.99 10.92 -0.77
CA ASP A 49 4.88 11.71 0.09
C ASP A 49 5.40 10.88 1.27
N ASP A 50 4.57 9.99 1.87
CA ASP A 50 5.00 9.05 2.90
C ASP A 50 6.04 8.05 2.33
N LEU A 51 5.81 7.54 1.11
CA LEU A 51 6.71 6.61 0.43
C LEU A 51 8.05 7.24 0.04
N ARG A 52 8.07 8.53 -0.23
CA ARG A 52 9.29 9.27 -0.56
C ARG A 52 10.25 9.41 0.62
N GLU A 53 9.70 9.47 1.82
CA GLU A 53 10.47 9.62 3.06
C GLU A 53 10.78 8.27 3.72
N LEU A 54 10.33 7.16 3.12
CA LEU A 54 10.52 5.83 3.68
C LEU A 54 12.00 5.43 3.68
N THR A 55 12.49 5.03 4.85
CA THR A 55 13.85 4.54 5.10
C THR A 55 13.82 3.15 5.73
N THR A 56 14.98 2.57 5.96
CA THR A 56 15.11 1.30 6.69
C THR A 56 14.69 1.43 8.16
N ASP A 57 14.75 2.61 8.75
CA ASP A 57 14.38 2.87 10.14
C ASP A 57 12.87 2.77 10.39
N ASN A 58 12.07 2.81 9.31
CA ASN A 58 10.63 2.60 9.40
C ASN A 58 10.23 1.14 9.60
N PHE A 59 11.17 0.18 9.40
CA PHE A 59 10.85 -1.22 9.62
C PHE A 59 10.84 -1.54 11.12
N THR A 60 9.84 -2.30 11.51
CA THR A 60 9.70 -2.86 12.85
C THR A 60 9.24 -4.31 12.76
N VAL A 61 9.46 -5.07 13.82
CA VAL A 61 8.96 -6.43 13.92
C VAL A 61 7.74 -6.42 14.82
N GLY A 62 6.64 -6.94 14.32
CA GLY A 62 5.41 -7.09 15.07
C GLY A 62 5.55 -8.10 16.21
N ARG A 63 4.56 -8.15 17.07
CA ARG A 63 4.50 -9.10 18.20
C ARG A 63 4.40 -10.55 17.73
N ASN A 64 3.82 -10.77 16.55
CA ASN A 64 3.76 -12.07 15.86
C ASN A 64 5.08 -12.47 15.14
N GLY A 65 6.13 -11.62 15.23
CA GLY A 65 7.41 -11.83 14.55
C GLY A 65 7.43 -11.41 13.07
N GLU A 66 6.32 -10.91 12.53
CA GLU A 66 6.22 -10.47 11.14
C GLU A 66 6.69 -9.03 10.95
N LEU A 67 7.22 -8.76 9.74
CA LEU A 67 7.72 -7.43 9.38
C LEU A 67 6.57 -6.45 9.19
N SER A 68 6.70 -5.27 9.79
CA SER A 68 5.74 -4.18 9.75
C SER A 68 6.45 -2.85 9.46
N LEU A 69 5.69 -1.84 9.08
CA LEU A 69 6.16 -0.46 8.96
C LEU A 69 5.56 0.41 10.07
N GLN A 70 6.39 1.27 10.63
CA GLN A 70 5.96 2.37 11.49
C GLN A 70 6.28 3.68 10.77
N VAL A 71 5.23 4.40 10.36
CA VAL A 71 5.37 5.59 9.51
C VAL A 71 4.65 6.77 10.10
N THR A 72 5.37 7.87 10.32
CA THR A 72 4.75 9.14 10.67
C THR A 72 4.12 9.74 9.41
N ARG A 73 2.80 9.90 9.42
CA ARG A 73 2.05 10.45 8.28
C ARG A 73 2.34 11.94 8.09
N ARG A 74 2.88 12.30 6.94
CA ARG A 74 3.30 13.68 6.65
C ARG A 74 2.16 14.71 6.80
N MET A 75 0.94 14.34 6.41
CA MET A 75 -0.20 15.28 6.47
C MET A 75 -0.83 15.44 7.84
N THR A 76 -0.77 14.42 8.68
CA THR A 76 -1.47 14.41 9.98
C THR A 76 -0.51 14.39 11.17
N GLY A 77 0.76 14.08 10.96
CA GLY A 77 1.75 13.86 12.03
C GLY A 77 1.53 12.58 12.82
N GLN A 78 0.50 11.79 12.49
CA GLN A 78 0.19 10.56 13.20
C GLN A 78 1.10 9.42 12.80
N VAL A 79 1.45 8.59 13.76
CA VAL A 79 2.19 7.35 13.52
C VAL A 79 1.22 6.23 13.16
N SER A 80 1.39 5.66 11.96
CA SER A 80 0.64 4.49 11.50
C SER A 80 1.50 3.24 11.62
N TYR A 81 0.91 2.18 12.18
CA TYR A 81 1.48 0.84 12.21
C TYR A 81 0.85 0.00 11.12
N ILE A 82 1.66 -0.55 10.21
CA ILE A 82 1.23 -1.23 8.99
C ILE A 82 1.91 -2.59 8.90
N PRO A 83 1.23 -3.70 9.27
CA PRO A 83 1.76 -5.03 8.99
C PRO A 83 1.94 -5.22 7.49
N LEU A 84 3.09 -5.76 7.07
CA LEU A 84 3.41 -5.91 5.66
C LEU A 84 2.85 -7.22 5.10
N LEU A 85 1.99 -7.09 4.11
CA LEU A 85 1.55 -8.22 3.29
C LEU A 85 2.72 -8.75 2.46
N ASN A 86 2.71 -10.01 2.10
CA ASN A 86 3.79 -10.68 1.37
C ASN A 86 4.18 -9.95 0.08
N ILE A 87 3.19 -9.43 -0.65
CA ILE A 87 3.42 -8.64 -1.88
C ILE A 87 4.20 -7.34 -1.60
N SER A 88 3.87 -6.65 -0.51
CA SER A 88 4.60 -5.44 -0.08
C SER A 88 6.03 -5.76 0.29
N ARG A 89 6.26 -6.86 1.03
CA ARG A 89 7.61 -7.35 1.39
C ARG A 89 8.45 -7.63 0.16
N ARG A 90 7.91 -8.34 -0.84
CA ARG A 90 8.61 -8.64 -2.10
C ARG A 90 9.00 -7.38 -2.89
N ILE A 91 8.10 -6.39 -2.95
CA ILE A 91 8.42 -5.13 -3.61
C ILE A 91 9.54 -4.40 -2.89
N LEU A 92 9.44 -4.26 -1.57
CA LEU A 92 10.45 -3.58 -0.75
C LEU A 92 11.83 -4.25 -0.85
N GLN A 93 11.88 -5.59 -0.88
CA GLN A 93 13.12 -6.35 -1.05
C GLN A 93 13.92 -5.99 -2.31
N LYS A 94 13.26 -5.56 -3.40
CA LYS A 94 13.94 -5.12 -4.62
C LYS A 94 14.77 -3.84 -4.41
N TYR A 95 14.45 -3.06 -3.38
CA TYR A 95 15.04 -1.74 -3.14
C TYR A 95 15.94 -1.70 -1.92
N ILE A 96 15.83 -2.66 -0.99
CA ILE A 96 16.72 -2.78 0.18
C ILE A 96 18.17 -2.99 -0.28
N GLY A 97 19.12 -2.29 0.35
CA GLY A 97 20.55 -2.41 0.07
C GLY A 97 21.07 -1.57 -1.10
N ARG A 98 20.21 -0.81 -1.78
CA ARG A 98 20.66 0.19 -2.75
C ARG A 98 21.24 1.39 -2.00
N ARG A 99 22.38 1.93 -2.49
CA ARG A 99 23.01 3.12 -1.91
C ARG A 99 22.21 4.36 -2.26
N GLN A 100 21.22 4.70 -1.46
CA GLN A 100 20.40 5.91 -1.58
C GLN A 100 19.89 6.33 -0.21
N GLU A 101 19.59 7.62 -0.03
CA GLU A 101 19.12 8.18 1.24
C GLU A 101 17.74 7.64 1.64
N THR A 102 16.87 7.41 0.66
CA THR A 102 15.52 6.86 0.86
C THR A 102 15.41 5.46 0.28
N LEU A 103 14.49 4.65 0.82
CA LEU A 103 14.33 3.26 0.40
C LEU A 103 13.84 3.13 -1.05
N LEU A 104 12.98 4.05 -1.50
CA LEU A 104 12.30 3.95 -2.79
C LEU A 104 12.74 5.07 -3.75
N PRO A 105 12.94 4.74 -5.05
CA PRO A 105 13.31 5.73 -6.07
C PRO A 105 12.11 6.55 -6.54
N CYS A 106 11.43 7.23 -5.60
CA CYS A 106 10.26 8.05 -5.91
C CYS A 106 10.63 9.30 -6.72
N ILE A 107 9.76 9.65 -7.67
CA ILE A 107 9.85 10.86 -8.50
C ILE A 107 8.74 11.85 -8.11
N THR A 108 8.71 13.04 -8.71
CA THR A 108 7.67 14.05 -8.43
C THR A 108 6.26 13.51 -8.72
N GLY A 109 5.24 14.02 -8.01
CA GLY A 109 3.86 13.58 -8.18
C GLY A 109 3.35 13.72 -9.62
N GLU A 110 3.69 14.82 -10.28
CA GLU A 110 3.35 15.07 -11.70
C GLU A 110 3.94 14.00 -12.61
N LYS A 111 5.25 13.73 -12.48
CA LYS A 111 5.94 12.70 -13.28
C LYS A 111 5.40 11.30 -12.94
N THR A 112 5.10 11.03 -11.66
CA THR A 112 4.49 9.77 -11.26
C THR A 112 3.15 9.56 -11.95
N ASN A 113 2.26 10.55 -11.92
CA ASN A 113 0.96 10.47 -12.58
C ASN A 113 1.07 10.40 -14.11
N TYR A 114 2.05 11.07 -14.70
CA TYR A 114 2.33 10.94 -16.13
C TYR A 114 2.65 9.48 -16.49
N TYR A 115 3.61 8.85 -15.81
CA TYR A 115 3.96 7.44 -16.08
C TYR A 115 2.88 6.45 -15.67
N LEU A 116 2.06 6.76 -14.67
CA LEU A 116 0.92 5.89 -14.31
C LEU A 116 -0.10 5.78 -15.43
N LYS A 117 -0.32 6.83 -16.23
CA LYS A 117 -1.17 6.73 -17.43
C LYS A 117 -0.60 5.74 -18.44
N GLU A 118 0.71 5.78 -18.67
CA GLU A 118 1.39 4.82 -19.55
C GLU A 118 1.33 3.40 -18.99
N VAL A 119 1.52 3.23 -17.67
CA VAL A 119 1.35 1.93 -16.97
C VAL A 119 -0.07 1.41 -17.16
N GLY A 120 -1.10 2.25 -16.95
CA GLY A 120 -2.50 1.86 -17.17
C GLY A 120 -2.77 1.38 -18.59
N THR A 121 -2.24 2.08 -19.58
CA THR A 121 -2.34 1.67 -21.00
C THR A 121 -1.62 0.34 -21.24
N ALA A 122 -0.41 0.17 -20.73
CA ALA A 122 0.36 -1.08 -20.86
C ALA A 122 -0.34 -2.27 -20.18
N CYS A 123 -1.13 -2.00 -19.12
CA CYS A 123 -1.94 -3.02 -18.44
C CYS A 123 -3.31 -3.26 -19.11
N GLY A 124 -3.65 -2.57 -20.18
CA GLY A 124 -4.94 -2.70 -20.87
C GLY A 124 -6.12 -2.13 -20.09
N LEU A 125 -5.87 -1.18 -19.16
CA LEU A 125 -6.94 -0.58 -18.37
C LEU A 125 -7.70 0.48 -19.19
N SER A 126 -9.02 0.51 -19.06
CA SER A 126 -9.88 1.54 -19.68
C SER A 126 -9.85 2.87 -18.96
N LYS A 127 -9.46 2.87 -17.67
CA LYS A 127 -9.34 4.08 -16.84
C LYS A 127 -7.93 4.61 -16.77
N SER A 128 -7.79 5.93 -16.68
CA SER A 128 -6.49 6.58 -16.51
C SER A 128 -6.03 6.46 -15.08
N LEU A 129 -4.89 5.82 -14.84
CA LEU A 129 -4.34 5.69 -13.49
C LEU A 129 -3.81 7.02 -12.96
N CYS A 130 -4.08 7.28 -11.70
CA CYS A 130 -3.43 8.33 -10.90
C CYS A 130 -3.08 7.78 -9.51
N PHE A 131 -2.11 8.42 -8.84
CA PHE A 131 -1.57 7.86 -7.60
C PHE A 131 -2.60 7.80 -6.46
N THR A 132 -3.56 8.74 -6.43
CA THR A 132 -4.63 8.74 -5.44
C THR A 132 -5.47 7.46 -5.45
N MET A 133 -5.63 6.84 -6.62
CA MET A 133 -6.37 5.57 -6.76
C MET A 133 -5.73 4.43 -5.95
N ALA A 134 -4.41 4.45 -5.74
CA ALA A 134 -3.74 3.40 -4.99
C ALA A 134 -4.25 3.30 -3.55
N ARG A 135 -4.38 4.43 -2.85
CA ARG A 135 -4.87 4.47 -1.48
C ARG A 135 -6.36 4.09 -1.39
N ASN A 136 -7.15 4.49 -2.39
CA ASN A 136 -8.55 4.09 -2.48
C ASN A 136 -8.65 2.58 -2.72
N THR A 137 -7.80 2.02 -3.60
CA THR A 137 -7.70 0.57 -3.85
C THR A 137 -7.32 -0.20 -2.58
N PHE A 138 -6.38 0.33 -1.77
CA PHE A 138 -6.09 -0.25 -0.46
C PHE A 138 -7.35 -0.30 0.41
N ALA A 139 -8.03 0.84 0.58
CA ALA A 139 -9.18 0.95 1.47
C ALA A 139 -10.37 0.07 1.05
N THR A 140 -10.58 -0.10 -0.26
CA THR A 140 -11.71 -0.85 -0.83
C THR A 140 -11.31 -2.27 -1.18
N THR A 141 -10.66 -2.44 -2.32
CA THR A 141 -10.42 -3.73 -2.98
C THR A 141 -9.49 -4.64 -2.20
N VAL A 142 -8.44 -4.06 -1.57
CA VAL A 142 -7.45 -4.87 -0.83
C VAL A 142 -7.94 -5.19 0.58
N THR A 143 -8.60 -4.26 1.28
CA THR A 143 -8.95 -4.45 2.68
C THR A 143 -10.44 -4.71 2.89
N TYR A 144 -11.32 -3.76 2.58
CA TYR A 144 -12.75 -3.86 2.89
C TYR A 144 -13.42 -5.05 2.19
N GLU A 145 -13.20 -5.24 0.89
CA GLU A 145 -13.77 -6.34 0.11
C GLU A 145 -13.27 -7.72 0.56
N ASN A 146 -12.12 -7.77 1.26
CA ASN A 146 -11.57 -8.97 1.88
C ASN A 146 -11.90 -9.09 3.38
N GLY A 147 -12.85 -8.29 3.89
CA GLY A 147 -13.41 -8.43 5.22
C GLY A 147 -12.60 -7.78 6.34
N LEU A 148 -11.59 -6.96 6.03
CA LEU A 148 -10.85 -6.24 7.08
C LEU A 148 -11.78 -5.21 7.75
N PRO A 149 -11.86 -5.19 9.11
CA PRO A 149 -12.70 -4.22 9.83
C PRO A 149 -12.33 -2.77 9.48
N ILE A 150 -13.36 -1.94 9.26
CA ILE A 150 -13.19 -0.54 8.82
C ILE A 150 -12.40 0.29 9.83
N GLU A 151 -12.47 -0.03 11.11
CA GLU A 151 -11.74 0.63 12.19
C GLU A 151 -10.23 0.41 12.01
N ILE A 152 -9.82 -0.81 11.64
CA ILE A 152 -8.43 -1.14 11.34
C ILE A 152 -7.96 -0.42 10.08
N VAL A 153 -8.77 -0.42 9.03
CA VAL A 153 -8.46 0.29 7.78
C VAL A 153 -8.23 1.78 8.05
N SER A 154 -9.15 2.42 8.79
CA SER A 154 -9.09 3.84 9.12
C SER A 154 -7.85 4.19 9.96
N ARG A 155 -7.48 3.32 10.89
CA ARG A 155 -6.28 3.47 11.71
C ARG A 155 -4.99 3.40 10.88
N ILE A 156 -4.89 2.39 10.00
CA ILE A 156 -3.74 2.24 9.11
C ILE A 156 -3.62 3.44 8.17
N LEU A 157 -4.73 3.93 7.67
CA LEU A 157 -4.76 5.11 6.83
C LEU A 157 -4.39 6.41 7.58
N GLY A 158 -4.41 6.42 8.92
CA GLY A 158 -4.14 7.61 9.72
C GLY A 158 -5.24 8.66 9.59
N ASP A 159 -6.48 8.25 9.32
CA ASP A 159 -7.63 9.15 9.18
C ASP A 159 -8.38 9.39 10.50
N ASN A 160 -8.13 8.57 11.52
CA ASN A 160 -8.68 8.73 12.86
C ASN A 160 -7.66 9.47 13.75
N SER A 161 -7.98 10.72 14.06
CA SER A 161 -7.12 11.65 14.78
C SER A 161 -6.99 11.37 16.29
N ASN A 162 -7.65 10.35 16.84
CA ASN A 162 -7.86 10.30 18.29
C ASN A 162 -6.98 9.31 19.05
N VAL A 163 -6.20 8.45 18.39
CA VAL A 163 -5.31 7.51 19.10
C VAL A 163 -4.02 7.34 18.30
N SER A 164 -2.90 7.77 18.88
CA SER A 164 -1.57 7.57 18.30
C SER A 164 -1.13 6.10 18.42
N PHE A 165 -0.10 5.69 17.66
CA PHE A 165 0.50 4.36 17.80
C PHE A 165 1.04 4.14 19.22
N GLU A 166 1.56 5.20 19.86
CA GLU A 166 2.10 5.17 21.23
C GLU A 166 1.03 4.86 22.29
N GLU A 167 -0.24 5.14 21.96
CA GLU A 167 -1.41 4.84 22.80
C GLU A 167 -2.06 3.50 22.47
N MET A 168 -1.57 2.79 21.42
CA MET A 168 -2.09 1.49 21.03
C MET A 168 -1.67 0.42 22.02
N ASP A 169 -2.64 -0.19 22.67
CA ASP A 169 -2.36 -1.29 23.58
C ASP A 169 -1.93 -2.58 22.85
N SER A 170 -1.34 -3.50 23.58
CA SER A 170 -0.86 -4.76 23.01
C SER A 170 -1.96 -5.63 22.41
N LYS A 171 -3.18 -5.55 22.93
CA LYS A 171 -4.33 -6.35 22.44
C LYS A 171 -4.81 -5.84 21.08
N GLU A 172 -4.78 -4.54 20.90
CA GLU A 172 -5.15 -3.92 19.64
C GLU A 172 -4.11 -4.19 18.55
N GLN A 173 -2.82 -4.12 18.89
CA GLN A 173 -1.75 -4.51 17.97
C GLN A 173 -1.90 -5.97 17.56
N ASP A 174 -2.10 -6.90 18.51
CA ASP A 174 -2.34 -8.32 18.23
C ASP A 174 -3.58 -8.55 17.36
N ARG A 175 -4.62 -7.72 17.50
CA ARG A 175 -5.82 -7.77 16.66
C ARG A 175 -5.49 -7.37 15.22
N ILE A 176 -4.80 -6.24 15.02
CA ILE A 176 -4.39 -5.77 13.70
C ILE A 176 -3.52 -6.81 12.99
N GLU A 177 -2.54 -7.36 13.69
CA GLU A 177 -1.63 -8.37 13.13
C GLU A 177 -2.37 -9.65 12.73
N ARG A 178 -3.34 -10.12 13.52
CA ARG A 178 -4.18 -11.28 13.17
C ARG A 178 -5.01 -11.05 11.92
N GLU A 179 -5.67 -9.90 11.84
CA GLU A 179 -6.50 -9.55 10.68
C GLU A 179 -5.65 -9.44 9.42
N PHE A 180 -4.45 -8.87 9.53
CA PHE A 180 -3.51 -8.81 8.41
C PHE A 180 -2.96 -10.16 8.00
N ALA A 181 -2.72 -11.07 8.94
CA ALA A 181 -2.30 -12.43 8.61
C ALA A 181 -3.39 -13.21 7.88
N LEU A 182 -4.68 -12.97 8.20
CA LEU A 182 -5.81 -13.54 7.47
C LEU A 182 -5.91 -12.93 6.07
N LEU A 183 -5.80 -11.60 5.98
CA LEU A 183 -5.81 -10.88 4.72
C LEU A 183 -4.66 -11.34 3.80
N ASP A 184 -3.45 -11.51 4.32
CA ASP A 184 -2.28 -11.95 3.54
C ASP A 184 -2.50 -13.34 2.93
N ARG A 185 -3.12 -14.26 3.68
CA ARG A 185 -3.51 -15.58 3.15
C ARG A 185 -4.51 -15.46 2.01
N HIS A 186 -5.55 -14.64 2.15
CA HIS A 186 -6.55 -14.43 1.11
C HIS A 186 -5.91 -13.83 -0.14
N ILE A 187 -5.09 -12.77 0.02
CA ILE A 187 -4.40 -12.11 -1.09
C ILE A 187 -3.41 -13.06 -1.75
N THR A 188 -2.62 -13.80 -0.97
CA THR A 188 -1.67 -14.78 -1.50
C THR A 188 -2.37 -15.82 -2.35
N ASN A 189 -3.52 -16.34 -1.95
CA ASN A 189 -4.28 -17.33 -2.70
C ASN A 189 -4.72 -16.83 -4.09
N PHE A 190 -5.11 -15.57 -4.24
CA PHE A 190 -5.47 -15.05 -5.55
C PHE A 190 -4.30 -14.40 -6.30
N THR A 191 -3.20 -14.08 -5.62
CA THR A 191 -1.97 -13.58 -6.25
C THR A 191 -0.92 -14.66 -6.47
N ASN A 192 -1.11 -15.87 -6.00
CA ASN A 192 -0.14 -16.99 -6.03
C ASN A 192 0.39 -17.40 -7.42
N VAL A 193 0.00 -16.69 -8.45
CA VAL A 193 0.49 -16.89 -9.82
C VAL A 193 1.65 -15.93 -10.14
N PHE A 194 2.12 -15.10 -9.18
CA PHE A 194 3.06 -14.01 -9.48
C PHE A 194 4.45 -14.24 -8.91
N VAL A 195 5.32 -14.58 -9.84
CA VAL A 195 6.74 -14.25 -9.78
C VAL A 195 6.85 -12.77 -10.15
N LEU A 196 6.98 -11.91 -9.16
CA LEU A 196 7.43 -10.52 -9.34
C LEU A 196 8.92 -10.49 -9.59
#